data_b5e2b41dbe97cc853ef0dae154d42e15
#
_entry.id   b5e2b41dbe97cc853ef0dae154d42e15
#
_cell.length_a   1.000
_cell.length_b   1.000
_cell.length_c   1.000
_cell.angle_alpha   90.00
_cell.angle_beta   90.00
_cell.angle_gamma   90.00
#
_symmetry.space_group_name_H-M   'P 1'
#
loop_
_entity.id
_entity.type
_entity.pdbx_description
1 polymer ?
#
loop_
_entity_poly.entity_id
_entity_poly.type
_entity_poly.pdbx_seq_one_letter_code
_entity_poly.pdbx_strand_id
1 'polypeptide(L)'
;TSELYGKVSVKLQNETTPFYPRSPYGVAKLYSYWITKNYREAYDIFASNGILFNHESSIRGETFVSRKIARAVAAIVNKKQKYLYLGNLNAKRDWGHAKDFVEGMWRIMQHKKPDDFILATSKAYSVKDFVELAFSFVDIKIEWSGSGLKEIGKNSKNGNTLVKIDSMYFRPAEVDYLRGDYSKAKKILGWKPKISFKELVKEMVEKELQNI
;
A
#
# COMPACT_ATOMS: atom_id res chain seq x y z
N THR A 1 8.47 -6.50 -3.96
CA THR A 1 7.25 -6.36 -3.15
C THR A 1 7.53 -6.51 -1.65
N SER A 2 6.89 -5.72 -0.80
CA SER A 2 6.96 -5.84 0.65
C SER A 2 6.37 -7.15 1.20
N GLU A 3 5.58 -7.87 0.40
CA GLU A 3 5.02 -9.18 0.78
C GLU A 3 6.11 -10.26 1.01
N LEU A 4 7.37 -10.00 0.61
CA LEU A 4 8.52 -10.83 0.98
C LEU A 4 8.69 -10.92 2.50
N TYR A 5 8.48 -9.81 3.21
CA TYR A 5 8.65 -9.74 4.67
C TYR A 5 7.55 -10.49 5.42
N GLY A 6 6.31 -10.45 4.93
CA GLY A 6 5.18 -11.20 5.48
C GLY A 6 5.02 -11.03 6.99
N LYS A 7 5.33 -12.06 7.78
CA LYS A 7 5.31 -11.99 9.25
C LYS A 7 6.58 -11.30 9.74
N VAL A 8 6.50 -10.00 9.95
CA VAL A 8 7.65 -9.18 10.33
C VAL A 8 8.06 -9.37 11.79
N SER A 9 9.38 -9.42 12.02
CA SER A 9 9.99 -9.46 13.36
C SER A 9 10.41 -8.06 13.85
N VAL A 10 10.46 -7.08 12.95
CA VAL A 10 10.91 -5.71 13.24
C VAL A 10 9.92 -4.69 12.70
N LYS A 11 9.81 -3.53 13.38
CA LYS A 11 8.86 -2.46 12.99
C LYS A 11 9.26 -1.71 11.72
N LEU A 12 10.53 -1.74 11.32
CA LEU A 12 11.05 -1.06 10.14
C LEU A 12 11.89 -2.07 9.35
N GLN A 13 11.39 -2.48 8.18
CA GLN A 13 12.05 -3.49 7.35
C GLN A 13 13.08 -2.83 6.45
N ASN A 14 14.29 -3.39 6.43
CA ASN A 14 15.38 -3.00 5.53
C ASN A 14 15.82 -4.20 4.65
N GLU A 15 16.83 -4.01 3.82
CA GLU A 15 17.32 -5.01 2.87
C GLU A 15 17.95 -6.25 3.55
N THR A 16 18.27 -6.17 4.85
CA THR A 16 18.82 -7.29 5.64
C THR A 16 17.78 -7.96 6.54
N THR A 17 16.56 -7.43 6.59
CA THR A 17 15.47 -8.02 7.37
C THR A 17 15.08 -9.37 6.78
N PRO A 18 15.02 -10.45 7.58
CA PRO A 18 14.63 -11.77 7.10
C PRO A 18 13.24 -11.78 6.46
N PHE A 19 13.10 -12.53 5.36
CA PHE A 19 11.83 -12.74 4.69
C PHE A 19 11.04 -13.89 5.31
N TYR A 20 9.72 -13.68 5.48
CA TYR A 20 8.79 -14.69 5.95
C TYR A 20 7.42 -14.53 5.26
N PRO A 21 7.32 -14.86 3.94
CA PRO A 21 6.09 -14.60 3.18
C PRO A 21 4.88 -15.35 3.75
N ARG A 22 3.70 -14.75 3.63
CA ARG A 22 2.43 -15.27 4.17
C ARG A 22 1.41 -15.57 3.09
N SER A 23 1.82 -15.61 1.83
CA SER A 23 0.94 -15.92 0.71
C SER A 23 1.69 -16.64 -0.41
N PRO A 24 0.99 -17.42 -1.28
CA PRO A 24 1.61 -18.02 -2.48
C PRO A 24 2.26 -16.94 -3.36
N TYR A 25 1.66 -15.76 -3.47
CA TYR A 25 2.26 -14.62 -4.16
C TYR A 25 3.59 -14.19 -3.52
N GLY A 26 3.64 -14.04 -2.20
CA GLY A 26 4.86 -13.68 -1.48
C GLY A 26 5.96 -14.73 -1.69
N VAL A 27 5.63 -16.03 -1.67
CA VAL A 27 6.57 -17.13 -1.93
C VAL A 27 7.12 -17.08 -3.37
N ALA A 28 6.25 -16.86 -4.36
CA ALA A 28 6.68 -16.73 -5.76
C ALA A 28 7.61 -15.51 -5.95
N LYS A 29 7.34 -14.39 -5.28
CA LYS A 29 8.20 -13.21 -5.29
C LYS A 29 9.51 -13.41 -4.53
N LEU A 30 9.52 -14.26 -3.49
CA LEU A 30 10.73 -14.65 -2.80
C LEU A 30 11.65 -15.49 -3.72
N TYR A 31 11.08 -16.43 -4.48
CA TYR A 31 11.83 -17.12 -5.52
C TYR A 31 12.43 -16.12 -6.54
N SER A 32 11.61 -15.18 -7.02
CA SER A 32 12.08 -14.15 -7.98
C SER A 32 13.23 -13.32 -7.43
N TYR A 33 13.19 -12.97 -6.13
CA TYR A 33 14.26 -12.23 -5.46
C TYR A 33 15.57 -13.03 -5.47
N TRP A 34 15.51 -14.28 -5.03
CA TRP A 34 16.72 -15.11 -4.91
C TRP A 34 17.28 -15.54 -6.25
N ILE A 35 16.46 -15.83 -7.26
CA ILE A 35 16.95 -16.17 -8.59
C ILE A 35 17.66 -14.97 -9.24
N THR A 36 17.13 -13.74 -9.07
CA THR A 36 17.78 -12.52 -9.53
C THR A 36 19.15 -12.34 -8.89
N LYS A 37 19.24 -12.54 -7.58
CA LYS A 37 20.51 -12.46 -6.84
C LYS A 37 21.49 -13.54 -7.28
N ASN A 38 21.03 -14.78 -7.42
CA ASN A 38 21.85 -15.89 -7.87
C ASN A 38 22.46 -15.64 -9.27
N TYR A 39 21.63 -15.19 -10.23
CA TYR A 39 22.12 -14.90 -11.58
C TYR A 39 23.08 -13.70 -11.61
N ARG A 40 22.84 -12.68 -10.81
CA ARG A 40 23.79 -11.59 -10.65
C ARG A 40 25.16 -12.07 -10.18
N GLU A 41 25.19 -12.93 -9.15
CA GLU A 41 26.42 -13.44 -8.55
C GLU A 41 27.12 -14.50 -9.42
N ALA A 42 26.36 -15.36 -10.10
CA ALA A 42 26.91 -16.47 -10.89
C ALA A 42 27.39 -16.05 -12.29
N TYR A 43 26.74 -15.07 -12.90
CA TYR A 43 26.96 -14.70 -14.32
C TYR A 43 27.35 -13.24 -14.53
N ASP A 44 27.63 -12.51 -13.46
CA ASP A 44 27.99 -11.08 -13.49
C ASP A 44 26.99 -10.21 -14.29
N ILE A 45 25.70 -10.59 -14.22
CA ILE A 45 24.62 -9.86 -14.89
C ILE A 45 24.26 -8.62 -14.07
N PHE A 46 24.08 -7.48 -14.74
CA PHE A 46 23.52 -6.28 -14.10
C PHE A 46 22.03 -6.51 -13.77
N ALA A 47 21.77 -7.14 -12.64
CA ALA A 47 20.42 -7.45 -12.15
C ALA A 47 20.23 -6.92 -10.73
N SER A 48 19.24 -6.06 -10.54
CA SER A 48 18.92 -5.44 -9.25
C SER A 48 17.51 -5.79 -8.78
N ASN A 49 17.32 -6.00 -7.47
CA ASN A 49 16.00 -6.14 -6.91
C ASN A 49 15.48 -4.79 -6.37
N GLY A 50 14.33 -4.36 -6.86
CA GLY A 50 13.54 -3.35 -6.20
C GLY A 50 12.56 -4.00 -5.23
N ILE A 51 12.74 -3.80 -3.91
CA ILE A 51 11.79 -4.25 -2.89
C ILE A 51 10.79 -3.12 -2.66
N LEU A 52 9.74 -3.09 -3.49
CA LEU A 52 8.76 -2.02 -3.49
C LEU A 52 7.66 -2.26 -2.46
N PHE A 53 7.42 -1.27 -1.62
CA PHE A 53 6.25 -1.22 -0.75
C PHE A 53 5.01 -0.82 -1.55
N ASN A 54 3.87 -0.66 -0.92
CA ASN A 54 2.63 -0.38 -1.64
C ASN A 54 2.74 0.95 -2.40
N HIS A 55 2.60 0.91 -3.70
CA HIS A 55 2.67 2.09 -4.56
C HIS A 55 1.40 2.18 -5.40
N GLU A 56 0.74 3.30 -5.25
CA GLU A 56 -0.62 3.52 -5.71
C GLU A 56 -0.68 4.75 -6.63
N SER A 57 -1.76 4.85 -7.37
CA SER A 57 -2.11 6.02 -8.18
C SER A 57 -3.57 5.94 -8.60
N SER A 58 -4.06 6.96 -9.28
CA SER A 58 -5.39 7.01 -9.87
C SER A 58 -5.68 5.89 -10.90
N ILE A 59 -4.65 5.21 -11.42
CA ILE A 59 -4.78 4.08 -12.37
C ILE A 59 -4.53 2.71 -11.72
N ARG A 60 -4.48 2.62 -10.39
CA ARG A 60 -4.36 1.35 -9.67
C ARG A 60 -5.48 0.38 -10.06
N GLY A 61 -5.20 -0.92 -10.12
CA GLY A 61 -6.25 -1.94 -10.37
C GLY A 61 -7.43 -1.83 -9.40
N GLU A 62 -8.64 -1.99 -9.90
CA GLU A 62 -9.90 -1.69 -9.17
C GLU A 62 -10.16 -2.57 -7.94
N THR A 63 -9.61 -3.77 -7.92
CA THR A 63 -9.75 -4.73 -6.82
C THR A 63 -8.84 -4.44 -5.62
N PHE A 64 -7.84 -3.57 -5.78
CA PHE A 64 -6.97 -3.18 -4.69
C PHE A 64 -7.66 -2.24 -3.70
N VAL A 65 -7.37 -2.42 -2.40
CA VAL A 65 -8.07 -1.75 -1.31
C VAL A 65 -8.07 -0.23 -1.45
N SER A 66 -6.96 0.37 -1.84
CA SER A 66 -6.81 1.81 -2.05
C SER A 66 -7.79 2.34 -3.08
N ARG A 67 -7.84 1.74 -4.29
CA ARG A 67 -8.75 2.16 -5.33
C ARG A 67 -10.20 1.76 -5.03
N LYS A 68 -10.42 0.61 -4.41
CA LYS A 68 -11.75 0.22 -3.93
C LYS A 68 -12.35 1.28 -2.99
N ILE A 69 -11.54 1.83 -2.08
CA ILE A 69 -11.98 2.90 -1.17
C ILE A 69 -12.32 4.17 -1.98
N ALA A 70 -11.41 4.64 -2.83
CA ALA A 70 -11.62 5.87 -3.61
C ALA A 70 -12.88 5.78 -4.50
N ARG A 71 -13.09 4.66 -5.20
CA ARG A 71 -14.29 4.40 -6.00
C ARG A 71 -15.56 4.40 -5.16
N ALA A 72 -15.52 3.72 -4.01
CA ALA A 72 -16.69 3.66 -3.13
C ALA A 72 -17.06 5.03 -2.58
N VAL A 73 -16.06 5.87 -2.21
CA VAL A 73 -16.33 7.26 -1.78
C VAL A 73 -17.05 8.03 -2.87
N ALA A 74 -16.55 8.00 -4.10
CA ALA A 74 -17.17 8.68 -5.24
C ALA A 74 -18.59 8.13 -5.54
N ALA A 75 -18.76 6.80 -5.52
CA ALA A 75 -20.06 6.17 -5.76
C ALA A 75 -21.10 6.47 -4.65
N ILE A 76 -20.66 6.53 -3.39
CA ILE A 76 -21.53 6.84 -2.24
C ILE A 76 -22.02 8.30 -2.32
N VAL A 77 -21.15 9.24 -2.61
CA VAL A 77 -21.52 10.67 -2.75
C VAL A 77 -22.51 10.86 -3.88
N ASN A 78 -22.33 10.16 -4.99
CA ASN A 78 -23.25 10.18 -6.15
C ASN A 78 -24.47 9.25 -6.01
N LYS A 79 -24.71 8.68 -4.80
CA LYS A 79 -25.86 7.81 -4.50
C LYS A 79 -25.94 6.53 -5.37
N LYS A 80 -24.83 6.13 -6.00
CA LYS A 80 -24.73 4.90 -6.81
C LYS A 80 -24.41 3.66 -5.98
N GLN A 81 -23.90 3.87 -4.75
CA GLN A 81 -23.55 2.83 -3.80
C GLN A 81 -23.96 3.25 -2.39
N LYS A 82 -24.41 2.30 -1.57
CA LYS A 82 -24.85 2.57 -0.19
C LYS A 82 -23.73 2.37 0.84
N TYR A 83 -22.93 1.33 0.68
CA TYR A 83 -21.91 0.92 1.66
C TYR A 83 -20.58 0.57 0.98
N LEU A 84 -19.49 0.91 1.63
CA LEU A 84 -18.17 0.36 1.37
C LEU A 84 -17.96 -0.87 2.27
N TYR A 85 -17.71 -2.04 1.67
CA TYR A 85 -17.38 -3.27 2.40
C TYR A 85 -15.88 -3.50 2.39
N LEU A 86 -15.28 -3.70 3.59
CA LEU A 86 -13.86 -3.93 3.80
C LEU A 86 -13.63 -5.13 4.72
N GLY A 87 -12.40 -5.63 4.78
CA GLY A 87 -11.93 -6.61 5.74
C GLY A 87 -11.27 -5.95 6.96
N ASN A 88 -10.02 -6.33 7.23
CA ASN A 88 -9.25 -5.82 8.36
C ASN A 88 -8.91 -4.33 8.20
N LEU A 89 -9.58 -3.48 8.98
CA LEU A 89 -9.33 -2.03 9.00
C LEU A 89 -8.02 -1.64 9.68
N ASN A 90 -7.48 -2.51 10.53
CA ASN A 90 -6.30 -2.21 11.35
C ASN A 90 -4.98 -2.57 10.66
N ALA A 91 -5.03 -3.32 9.55
CA ALA A 91 -3.85 -3.65 8.77
C ALA A 91 -3.15 -2.37 8.30
N LYS A 92 -1.85 -2.27 8.59
CA LYS A 92 -1.04 -1.08 8.27
C LYS A 92 -0.11 -1.35 7.09
N ARG A 93 -0.07 -0.41 6.17
CA ARG A 93 0.78 -0.46 4.98
C ARG A 93 1.54 0.85 4.79
N ASP A 94 2.72 0.75 4.24
CA ASP A 94 3.50 1.88 3.75
C ASP A 94 3.04 2.16 2.32
N TRP A 95 2.20 3.19 2.15
CA TRP A 95 1.69 3.61 0.85
C TRP A 95 2.45 4.82 0.32
N GLY A 96 3.00 4.68 -0.88
CA GLY A 96 3.61 5.76 -1.63
C GLY A 96 2.97 5.94 -3.02
N HIS A 97 3.36 6.98 -3.72
CA HIS A 97 2.85 7.26 -5.05
C HIS A 97 3.67 6.55 -6.14
N ALA A 98 3.01 5.92 -7.11
CA ALA A 98 3.66 5.15 -8.18
C ALA A 98 4.71 5.96 -8.97
N LYS A 99 4.51 7.27 -9.20
CA LYS A 99 5.49 8.13 -9.88
C LYS A 99 6.84 8.16 -9.14
N ASP A 100 6.83 8.26 -7.81
CA ASP A 100 8.06 8.25 -7.01
C ASP A 100 8.78 6.90 -7.14
N PHE A 101 8.01 5.80 -7.14
CA PHE A 101 8.57 4.46 -7.24
C PHE A 101 9.16 4.19 -8.64
N VAL A 102 8.52 4.66 -9.71
CA VAL A 102 9.07 4.58 -11.08
C VAL A 102 10.38 5.36 -11.18
N GLU A 103 10.46 6.56 -10.62
CA GLU A 103 11.73 7.30 -10.52
C GLU A 103 12.80 6.49 -9.76
N GLY A 104 12.42 5.83 -8.67
CA GLY A 104 13.30 4.95 -7.91
C GLY A 104 13.82 3.77 -8.74
N MET A 105 12.95 3.09 -9.47
CA MET A 105 13.33 2.00 -10.39
C MET A 105 14.34 2.48 -11.44
N TRP A 106 14.06 3.64 -12.03
CA TRP A 106 14.98 4.23 -13.02
C TRP A 106 16.35 4.52 -12.41
N ARG A 107 16.41 5.10 -11.21
CA ARG A 107 17.67 5.37 -10.50
C ARG A 107 18.45 4.11 -10.16
N ILE A 108 17.77 3.02 -9.78
CA ILE A 108 18.39 1.71 -9.56
C ILE A 108 19.11 1.25 -10.83
N MET A 109 18.50 1.39 -11.99
CA MET A 109 19.08 0.99 -13.28
C MET A 109 20.20 1.93 -13.75
N GLN A 110 20.28 3.16 -13.25
CA GLN A 110 21.39 4.09 -13.55
C GLN A 110 22.57 3.94 -12.59
N HIS A 111 22.45 3.11 -11.57
CA HIS A 111 23.55 2.92 -10.60
C HIS A 111 24.68 2.10 -11.21
N LYS A 112 25.92 2.37 -10.77
CA LYS A 112 27.12 1.74 -11.36
C LYS A 112 27.24 0.24 -11.07
N LYS A 113 26.65 -0.23 -10.00
CA LYS A 113 26.70 -1.65 -9.57
C LYS A 113 25.28 -2.14 -9.25
N PRO A 114 24.94 -3.36 -9.65
CA PRO A 114 23.66 -3.96 -9.29
C PRO A 114 23.59 -4.22 -7.79
N ASP A 115 22.45 -3.91 -7.17
CA ASP A 115 22.21 -4.15 -5.74
C ASP A 115 20.70 -4.19 -5.47
N ASP A 116 20.33 -4.53 -4.24
CA ASP A 116 18.94 -4.61 -3.81
C ASP A 116 18.56 -3.34 -3.02
N PHE A 117 17.43 -2.74 -3.37
CA PHE A 117 16.97 -1.49 -2.78
C PHE A 117 15.52 -1.53 -2.37
N ILE A 118 15.22 -1.02 -1.17
CA ILE A 118 13.85 -0.74 -0.74
C ILE A 118 13.40 0.61 -1.29
N LEU A 119 12.21 0.62 -1.90
CA LEU A 119 11.46 1.82 -2.20
C LEU A 119 10.20 1.85 -1.32
N ALA A 120 10.13 2.83 -0.43
CA ALA A 120 9.10 2.98 0.59
C ALA A 120 8.99 4.44 1.03
N THR A 121 7.98 4.76 1.84
CA THR A 121 7.84 6.12 2.43
C THR A 121 8.34 6.19 3.88
N SER A 122 8.61 5.04 4.50
CA SER A 122 8.90 4.86 5.93
C SER A 122 7.79 5.36 6.85
N LYS A 123 6.56 5.46 6.33
CA LYS A 123 5.35 5.77 7.09
C LYS A 123 4.32 4.70 6.84
N ALA A 124 3.67 4.22 7.89
CA ALA A 124 2.62 3.22 7.77
C ALA A 124 1.29 3.80 8.25
N TYR A 125 0.26 3.59 7.45
CA TYR A 125 -1.12 4.01 7.73
C TYR A 125 -2.01 2.77 7.75
N SER A 126 -3.06 2.79 8.55
CA SER A 126 -4.07 1.74 8.55
C SER A 126 -5.05 1.91 7.37
N VAL A 127 -5.75 0.83 7.05
CA VAL A 127 -6.88 0.92 6.11
C VAL A 127 -7.93 1.91 6.62
N LYS A 128 -8.12 1.97 7.95
CA LYS A 128 -9.00 2.95 8.61
C LYS A 128 -8.57 4.39 8.33
N ASP A 129 -7.27 4.71 8.49
CA ASP A 129 -6.72 6.04 8.18
C ASP A 129 -6.96 6.43 6.70
N PHE A 130 -6.83 5.44 5.80
CA PHE A 130 -7.10 5.68 4.37
C PHE A 130 -8.57 6.03 4.12
N VAL A 131 -9.49 5.29 4.75
CA VAL A 131 -10.95 5.54 4.65
C VAL A 131 -11.30 6.93 5.18
N GLU A 132 -10.84 7.27 6.38
CA GLU A 132 -11.12 8.57 7.02
C GLU A 132 -10.63 9.72 6.14
N LEU A 133 -9.40 9.60 5.65
CA LEU A 133 -8.81 10.61 4.77
C LEU A 133 -9.55 10.70 3.43
N ALA A 134 -9.93 9.58 2.81
CA ALA A 134 -10.65 9.57 1.55
C ALA A 134 -12.03 10.25 1.66
N PHE A 135 -12.79 9.93 2.71
CA PHE A 135 -14.08 10.58 2.97
C PHE A 135 -13.95 12.07 3.34
N SER A 136 -12.83 12.48 3.95
CA SER A 136 -12.61 13.88 4.29
C SER A 136 -12.51 14.79 3.06
N PHE A 137 -12.10 14.29 1.91
CA PHE A 137 -12.05 15.06 0.65
C PHE A 137 -13.42 15.31 0.00
N VAL A 138 -14.47 14.72 0.57
CA VAL A 138 -15.87 14.96 0.17
C VAL A 138 -16.70 15.49 1.35
N ASP A 139 -16.04 16.15 2.30
CA ASP A 139 -16.63 16.79 3.50
C ASP A 139 -17.44 15.83 4.40
N ILE A 140 -17.07 14.55 4.40
CA ILE A 140 -17.63 13.53 5.27
C ILE A 140 -16.58 13.11 6.31
N LYS A 141 -16.91 13.36 7.59
CA LYS A 141 -16.15 12.81 8.73
C LYS A 141 -16.72 11.45 9.09
N ILE A 142 -15.88 10.43 9.17
CA ILE A 142 -16.26 9.09 9.62
C ILE A 142 -16.11 8.98 11.12
N GLU A 143 -17.14 8.47 11.78
CA GLU A 143 -17.13 8.03 13.18
C GLU A 143 -17.34 6.53 13.24
N TRP A 144 -16.47 5.85 13.99
CA TRP A 144 -16.49 4.40 14.10
C TRP A 144 -17.25 3.95 15.33
N SER A 145 -17.98 2.84 15.20
CA SER A 145 -18.66 2.19 16.33
C SER A 145 -18.63 0.67 16.16
N GLY A 146 -18.66 -0.07 17.28
CA GLY A 146 -18.49 -1.52 17.28
C GLY A 146 -17.02 -1.95 17.21
N SER A 147 -16.79 -3.25 17.04
CA SER A 147 -15.45 -3.85 16.92
C SER A 147 -15.49 -5.12 16.07
N GLY A 148 -14.35 -5.49 15.49
CA GLY A 148 -14.22 -6.69 14.65
C GLY A 148 -15.21 -6.69 13.48
N LEU A 149 -15.92 -7.81 13.29
CA LEU A 149 -16.92 -7.94 12.22
C LEU A 149 -18.14 -7.02 12.37
N LYS A 150 -18.39 -6.50 13.58
CA LYS A 150 -19.49 -5.57 13.88
C LYS A 150 -19.07 -4.11 13.82
N GLU A 151 -17.80 -3.83 13.47
CA GLU A 151 -17.32 -2.46 13.32
C GLU A 151 -17.94 -1.81 12.09
N ILE A 152 -18.47 -0.58 12.28
CA ILE A 152 -19.09 0.21 11.22
C ILE A 152 -18.57 1.64 11.25
N GLY A 153 -18.42 2.25 10.06
CA GLY A 153 -18.13 3.66 9.91
C GLY A 153 -19.38 4.43 9.52
N LYS A 154 -19.68 5.49 10.25
CA LYS A 154 -20.86 6.34 10.05
C LYS A 154 -20.44 7.75 9.67
N ASN A 155 -21.28 8.43 8.89
CA ASN A 155 -21.18 9.87 8.69
C ASN A 155 -21.54 10.59 10.01
N SER A 156 -20.60 11.34 10.57
CA SER A 156 -20.79 12.05 11.84
C SER A 156 -21.94 13.08 11.84
N LYS A 157 -22.29 13.62 10.66
CA LYS A 157 -23.31 14.66 10.53
C LYS A 157 -24.74 14.11 10.58
N ASN A 158 -24.99 12.91 10.03
CA ASN A 158 -26.34 12.38 9.86
C ASN A 158 -26.54 10.94 10.38
N GLY A 159 -25.49 10.31 10.94
CA GLY A 159 -25.53 8.97 11.48
C GLY A 159 -25.62 7.83 10.45
N ASN A 160 -25.66 8.12 9.17
CA ASN A 160 -25.77 7.11 8.14
C ASN A 160 -24.55 6.22 8.11
N THR A 161 -24.74 4.91 8.13
CA THR A 161 -23.66 3.94 7.93
C THR A 161 -23.15 4.01 6.50
N LEU A 162 -21.84 4.15 6.34
CA LEU A 162 -21.16 4.22 5.05
C LEU A 162 -20.16 3.07 4.87
N VAL A 163 -19.56 2.58 5.95
CA VAL A 163 -18.56 1.50 5.91
C VAL A 163 -19.03 0.32 6.76
N LYS A 164 -18.87 -0.87 6.23
CA LYS A 164 -19.17 -2.14 6.91
C LYS A 164 -18.02 -3.12 6.75
N ILE A 165 -17.87 -4.01 7.71
CA ILE A 165 -16.91 -5.11 7.63
C ILE A 165 -17.60 -6.34 7.08
N ASP A 166 -16.89 -7.04 6.18
CA ASP A 166 -17.35 -8.30 5.60
C ASP A 166 -16.23 -9.34 5.73
N SER A 167 -16.57 -10.49 6.32
CA SER A 167 -15.63 -11.60 6.56
C SER A 167 -15.03 -12.16 5.28
N MET A 168 -15.70 -12.03 4.13
CA MET A 168 -15.21 -12.45 2.83
C MET A 168 -13.91 -11.74 2.42
N TYR A 169 -13.65 -10.54 2.96
CA TYR A 169 -12.42 -9.77 2.69
C TYR A 169 -11.30 -10.00 3.72
N PHE A 170 -11.49 -10.89 4.69
CA PHE A 170 -10.43 -11.29 5.61
C PHE A 170 -9.53 -12.33 4.95
N ARG A 171 -8.22 -12.15 5.08
CA ARG A 171 -7.25 -13.14 4.60
C ARG A 171 -6.96 -14.14 5.70
N PRO A 172 -6.86 -15.46 5.39
CA PRO A 172 -6.54 -16.49 6.39
C PRO A 172 -5.18 -16.27 7.07
N ALA A 173 -4.23 -15.66 6.36
CA ALA A 173 -2.91 -15.31 6.88
C ALA A 173 -2.66 -13.82 6.61
N GLU A 174 -3.24 -12.96 7.43
CA GLU A 174 -3.10 -11.50 7.28
C GLU A 174 -1.67 -11.06 7.64
N VAL A 175 -1.24 -10.03 6.94
CA VAL A 175 -0.01 -9.29 7.25
C VAL A 175 -0.43 -7.98 7.90
N ASP A 176 -0.26 -7.89 9.22
CA ASP A 176 -0.80 -6.77 9.99
C ASP A 176 -0.03 -5.47 9.79
N TYR A 177 1.28 -5.57 9.51
CA TYR A 177 2.14 -4.40 9.48
C TYR A 177 3.29 -4.52 8.48
N LEU A 178 3.42 -3.53 7.59
CA LEU A 178 4.57 -3.38 6.70
C LEU A 178 4.98 -1.90 6.65
N ARG A 179 6.28 -1.62 6.91
CA ARG A 179 6.88 -0.28 6.80
C ARG A 179 8.34 -0.41 6.39
N GLY A 180 8.70 0.14 5.22
CA GLY A 180 10.04 0.01 4.67
C GLY A 180 11.00 1.12 5.10
N ASP A 181 12.27 0.78 5.21
CA ASP A 181 13.37 1.73 5.39
C ASP A 181 14.02 2.03 4.04
N TYR A 182 13.81 3.22 3.50
CA TYR A 182 14.42 3.64 2.25
C TYR A 182 15.78 4.32 2.42
N SER A 183 16.40 4.25 3.60
CA SER A 183 17.66 4.94 3.91
C SER A 183 18.80 4.57 2.96
N LYS A 184 18.89 3.31 2.53
CA LYS A 184 19.87 2.85 1.53
C LYS A 184 19.62 3.52 0.17
N ALA A 185 18.40 3.51 -0.32
CA ALA A 185 18.03 4.18 -1.57
C ALA A 185 18.29 5.69 -1.53
N LYS A 186 18.00 6.33 -0.39
CA LYS A 186 18.30 7.75 -0.17
C LYS A 186 19.81 8.03 -0.21
N LYS A 187 20.60 7.22 0.48
CA LYS A 187 22.07 7.43 0.60
C LYS A 187 22.78 7.17 -0.73
N ILE A 188 22.41 6.08 -1.44
CA ILE A 188 23.15 5.58 -2.60
C ILE A 188 22.60 6.16 -3.90
N LEU A 189 21.27 6.21 -4.04
CA LEU A 189 20.60 6.65 -5.28
C LEU A 189 20.14 8.11 -5.23
N GLY A 190 20.24 8.79 -4.07
CA GLY A 190 19.66 10.11 -3.85
C GLY A 190 18.12 10.11 -3.95
N TRP A 191 17.49 8.92 -3.87
CA TRP A 191 16.05 8.79 -4.00
C TRP A 191 15.33 9.01 -2.67
N LYS A 192 14.20 9.71 -2.73
CA LYS A 192 13.25 9.84 -1.62
C LYS A 192 11.83 10.01 -2.18
N PRO A 193 10.79 9.57 -1.46
CA PRO A 193 9.41 9.87 -1.84
C PRO A 193 9.16 11.38 -1.77
N LYS A 194 8.41 11.91 -2.75
CA LYS A 194 8.10 13.34 -2.87
C LYS A 194 6.62 13.60 -2.60
N ILE A 195 5.76 12.68 -3.02
CA ILE A 195 4.31 12.81 -2.92
C ILE A 195 3.84 12.22 -1.59
N SER A 196 3.14 13.00 -0.79
CA SER A 196 2.64 12.60 0.51
C SER A 196 1.45 11.64 0.41
N PHE A 197 1.17 10.90 1.48
CA PHE A 197 -0.03 10.05 1.57
C PHE A 197 -1.33 10.85 1.36
N LYS A 198 -1.38 12.07 1.86
CA LYS A 198 -2.54 12.95 1.70
C LYS A 198 -2.77 13.33 0.23
N GLU A 199 -1.72 13.69 -0.48
CA GLU A 199 -1.80 14.02 -1.91
C GLU A 199 -2.17 12.80 -2.75
N LEU A 200 -1.61 11.62 -2.45
CA LEU A 200 -1.95 10.36 -3.10
C LEU A 200 -3.45 10.04 -2.96
N VAL A 201 -3.98 10.06 -1.73
CA VAL A 201 -5.40 9.74 -1.48
C VAL A 201 -6.29 10.77 -2.15
N LYS A 202 -5.91 12.06 -2.10
CA LYS A 202 -6.63 13.15 -2.78
C LYS A 202 -6.73 12.89 -4.29
N GLU A 203 -5.60 12.64 -4.96
CA GLU A 203 -5.58 12.35 -6.41
C GLU A 203 -6.50 11.18 -6.76
N MET A 204 -6.44 10.09 -5.96
CA MET A 204 -7.25 8.90 -6.22
C MET A 204 -8.75 9.19 -6.09
N VAL A 205 -9.17 9.94 -5.07
CA VAL A 205 -10.59 10.29 -4.86
C VAL A 205 -11.07 11.26 -5.93
N GLU A 206 -10.32 12.33 -6.23
CA GLU A 206 -10.67 13.31 -7.25
C GLU A 206 -10.82 12.67 -8.63
N LYS A 207 -9.93 11.73 -8.98
CA LYS A 207 -10.04 10.99 -10.24
C LYS A 207 -11.31 10.17 -10.35
N GLU A 208 -11.69 9.48 -9.29
CA GLU A 208 -12.93 8.68 -9.30
C GLU A 208 -14.19 9.56 -9.29
N LEU A 209 -14.16 10.74 -8.67
CA LEU A 209 -15.26 11.73 -8.75
C LEU A 209 -15.46 12.25 -10.19
N GLN A 210 -14.37 12.39 -10.96
CA GLN A 210 -14.44 12.81 -12.37
C GLN A 210 -14.99 11.72 -13.30
N ASN A 211 -14.88 10.45 -12.91
CA ASN A 211 -15.29 9.29 -13.73
C ASN A 211 -16.77 8.88 -13.55
N ILE A 212 -17.51 9.55 -12.67
CA ILE A 212 -18.91 9.28 -12.33
C ILE A 212 -19.83 10.33 -12.92
#